data_e0bd3ef2a6a226044aa799dd03e7e8d2
#
_entry.id   e0bd3ef2a6a226044aa799dd03e7e8d2
#
_cell.length_a   1.000
_cell.length_b   1.000
_cell.length_c   1.000
_cell.angle_alpha   90.00
_cell.angle_beta   90.00
_cell.angle_gamma   90.00
#
_symmetry.space_group_name_H-M   'P 1'
#
loop_
_entity.id
_entity.type
_entity.pdbx_description
1 polymer ?
#
loop_
_entity_poly.entity_id
_entity_poly.type
_entity_poly.pdbx_seq_one_letter_code
_entity_poly.pdbx_strand_id
1 'polypeptide(L)'
;MTDKTPLKPSAKLCLVAETLSGPEWSAIVAAALDATAAVTLVLVPAHGASVIAADDARPLVELAQKRDCAVLLADDAATARGIGADGVHLTSREDIETAYGIARSELGPRGIVGVEAGTSRHDAMSLGEAGADYVAFTAGTGDETDLDAQSDLIAWWSELFVVPAVAFAVGPVEHVARLAECGADFIALRVPTGQSPAAIEEWARSAVAAVRIEADAA
;
A
#
# COMPACT_ATOMS: atom_id res chain seq x y z
N MET A 1 11.86 -21.76 -30.96
CA MET A 1 12.31 -21.53 -29.57
C MET A 1 11.41 -20.46 -29.02
N THR A 2 10.38 -20.85 -28.30
CA THR A 2 9.47 -19.91 -27.61
C THR A 2 10.20 -19.41 -26.37
N ASP A 3 10.59 -18.15 -26.42
CA ASP A 3 11.14 -17.42 -25.28
C ASP A 3 10.05 -17.36 -24.22
N LYS A 4 10.15 -18.20 -23.21
CA LYS A 4 9.27 -18.18 -22.05
C LYS A 4 9.75 -17.06 -21.16
N THR A 5 9.24 -15.84 -21.37
CA THR A 5 9.38 -14.76 -20.37
C THR A 5 8.98 -15.35 -19.02
N PRO A 6 9.83 -15.28 -17.98
CA PRO A 6 9.45 -15.78 -16.67
C PRO A 6 8.20 -15.04 -16.22
N LEU A 7 7.14 -15.79 -15.89
CA LEU A 7 5.91 -15.26 -15.30
C LEU A 7 6.29 -14.40 -14.08
N LYS A 8 5.94 -13.11 -14.13
CA LYS A 8 6.08 -12.24 -12.95
C LYS A 8 5.19 -12.84 -11.85
N PRO A 9 5.67 -12.95 -10.60
CA PRO A 9 4.83 -13.43 -9.50
C PRO A 9 3.58 -12.56 -9.38
N SER A 10 2.44 -13.16 -9.08
CA SER A 10 1.19 -12.41 -8.89
C SER A 10 1.35 -11.31 -7.84
N ALA A 11 0.74 -10.15 -8.07
CA ALA A 11 0.78 -9.03 -7.13
C ALA A 11 0.33 -9.47 -5.73
N LYS A 12 0.95 -8.92 -4.69
CA LYS A 12 0.53 -9.13 -3.30
C LYS A 12 -0.42 -8.03 -2.86
N LEU A 13 -1.37 -8.37 -2.01
CA LEU A 13 -2.28 -7.40 -1.44
C LEU A 13 -1.67 -6.71 -0.21
N CYS A 14 -1.87 -5.41 -0.14
CA CYS A 14 -1.65 -4.56 1.01
C CYS A 14 -2.98 -3.88 1.37
N LEU A 15 -3.11 -3.42 2.60
CA LEU A 15 -4.29 -2.68 3.04
C LEU A 15 -3.93 -1.26 3.47
N VAL A 16 -4.86 -0.34 3.26
CA VAL A 16 -4.81 1.03 3.77
C VAL A 16 -6.00 1.24 4.69
N ALA A 17 -5.75 1.54 5.97
CA ALA A 17 -6.82 1.72 6.95
C ALA A 17 -6.67 3.04 7.71
N GLU A 18 -7.80 3.69 7.99
CA GLU A 18 -7.82 4.86 8.86
C GLU A 18 -7.56 4.45 10.32
N THR A 19 -6.91 5.34 11.08
CA THR A 19 -6.68 5.16 12.52
C THR A 19 -7.94 5.57 13.30
N LEU A 20 -8.95 4.70 13.25
CA LEU A 20 -10.18 4.87 14.03
C LEU A 20 -10.08 4.09 15.33
N SER A 21 -10.64 4.66 16.40
CA SER A 21 -10.71 4.01 17.70
C SER A 21 -11.87 3.02 17.79
N GLY A 22 -11.72 2.04 18.68
CA GLY A 22 -12.79 1.15 19.10
C GLY A 22 -12.70 -0.28 18.57
N PRO A 23 -13.35 -1.21 19.29
CA PRO A 23 -13.25 -2.65 19.01
C PRO A 23 -13.93 -3.04 17.69
N GLU A 24 -14.94 -2.30 17.25
CA GLU A 24 -15.63 -2.57 15.98
C GLU A 24 -14.71 -2.35 14.78
N TRP A 25 -13.94 -1.25 14.78
CA TRP A 25 -12.99 -0.98 13.72
C TRP A 25 -11.83 -1.99 13.71
N SER A 26 -11.31 -2.32 14.88
CA SER A 26 -10.30 -3.37 15.01
C SER A 26 -10.79 -4.72 14.46
N ALA A 27 -12.06 -5.07 14.68
CA ALA A 27 -12.66 -6.29 14.13
C ALA A 27 -12.78 -6.25 12.60
N ILE A 28 -13.11 -5.08 12.03
CA ILE A 28 -13.16 -4.85 10.58
C ILE A 28 -11.78 -5.02 9.96
N VAL A 29 -10.76 -4.38 10.53
CA VAL A 29 -9.37 -4.49 10.05
C VAL A 29 -8.86 -5.93 10.17
N ALA A 30 -9.18 -6.61 11.28
CA ALA A 30 -8.85 -8.03 11.47
C ALA A 30 -9.47 -8.91 10.39
N ALA A 31 -10.77 -8.75 10.11
CA ALA A 31 -11.48 -9.50 9.07
C ALA A 31 -10.87 -9.26 7.67
N ALA A 32 -10.52 -8.01 7.37
CA ALA A 32 -9.85 -7.67 6.11
C ALA A 32 -8.46 -8.33 5.99
N LEU A 33 -7.64 -8.27 7.02
CA LEU A 33 -6.30 -8.90 7.06
C LEU A 33 -6.40 -10.43 6.90
N ASP A 34 -7.30 -11.08 7.66
CA ASP A 34 -7.48 -12.54 7.62
C ASP A 34 -7.97 -13.02 6.24
N ALA A 35 -8.86 -12.24 5.59
CA ALA A 35 -9.45 -12.65 4.32
C ALA A 35 -8.53 -12.33 3.11
N THR A 36 -7.70 -11.29 3.17
CA THR A 36 -6.79 -10.92 2.08
C THR A 36 -5.42 -11.56 2.20
N ALA A 37 -5.01 -12.04 3.38
CA ALA A 37 -3.63 -12.40 3.69
C ALA A 37 -2.65 -11.27 3.30
N ALA A 38 -3.04 -10.02 3.57
CA ALA A 38 -2.26 -8.85 3.21
C ALA A 38 -0.90 -8.86 3.93
N VAL A 39 0.14 -8.50 3.19
CA VAL A 39 1.53 -8.51 3.71
C VAL A 39 1.90 -7.21 4.40
N THR A 40 1.16 -6.13 4.14
CA THR A 40 1.40 -4.80 4.71
C THR A 40 0.08 -4.09 5.00
N LEU A 41 0.01 -3.40 6.13
CA LEU A 41 -1.04 -2.48 6.51
C LEU A 41 -0.47 -1.07 6.60
N VAL A 42 -0.98 -0.15 5.81
CA VAL A 42 -0.66 1.29 5.90
C VAL A 42 -1.75 1.98 6.71
N LEU A 43 -1.37 2.57 7.82
CA LEU A 43 -2.25 3.37 8.66
C LEU A 43 -2.21 4.83 8.23
N VAL A 44 -3.37 5.39 7.94
CA VAL A 44 -3.55 6.81 7.58
C VAL A 44 -4.34 7.53 8.66
N PRO A 45 -4.23 8.87 8.77
CA PRO A 45 -5.06 9.64 9.70
C PRO A 45 -6.55 9.38 9.46
N ALA A 46 -7.35 9.39 10.52
CA ALA A 46 -8.80 9.34 10.43
C ALA A 46 -9.34 10.52 9.61
N HIS A 47 -10.48 10.33 8.95
CA HIS A 47 -11.09 11.39 8.14
C HIS A 47 -11.22 12.70 8.93
N GLY A 48 -10.67 13.78 8.38
CA GLY A 48 -10.65 15.11 9.02
C GLY A 48 -9.51 15.32 10.03
N ALA A 49 -8.71 14.29 10.34
CA ALA A 49 -7.48 14.43 11.14
C ALA A 49 -6.27 14.68 10.24
N SER A 50 -5.29 15.42 10.75
CA SER A 50 -4.03 15.71 10.05
C SER A 50 -2.85 14.90 10.60
N VAL A 51 -3.04 14.17 11.70
CA VAL A 51 -2.00 13.38 12.36
C VAL A 51 -2.58 12.05 12.85
N ILE A 52 -1.74 11.06 12.99
CA ILE A 52 -2.06 9.76 13.57
C ILE A 52 -1.87 9.84 15.08
N ALA A 53 -2.94 9.58 15.85
CA ALA A 53 -2.84 9.45 17.29
C ALA A 53 -2.21 8.09 17.64
N ALA A 54 -1.10 8.10 18.38
CA ALA A 54 -0.37 6.89 18.76
C ALA A 54 -1.25 5.86 19.50
N ASP A 55 -2.15 6.33 20.35
CA ASP A 55 -3.05 5.45 21.13
C ASP A 55 -4.12 4.76 20.26
N ASP A 56 -4.54 5.39 19.15
CA ASP A 56 -5.47 4.78 18.18
C ASP A 56 -4.75 3.83 17.23
N ALA A 57 -3.50 4.14 16.86
CA ALA A 57 -2.71 3.30 15.96
C ALA A 57 -2.17 2.02 16.64
N ARG A 58 -1.74 2.09 17.90
CA ARG A 58 -1.10 0.99 18.61
C ARG A 58 -1.90 -0.32 18.59
N PRO A 59 -3.22 -0.34 18.85
CA PRO A 59 -4.02 -1.58 18.78
C PRO A 59 -4.00 -2.21 17.37
N LEU A 60 -3.99 -1.39 16.32
CA LEU A 60 -3.95 -1.85 14.93
C LEU A 60 -2.56 -2.39 14.54
N VAL A 61 -1.50 -1.77 15.06
CA VAL A 61 -0.11 -2.27 14.90
C VAL A 61 0.01 -3.67 15.53
N GLU A 62 -0.37 -3.83 16.78
CA GLU A 62 -0.32 -5.12 17.46
C GLU A 62 -1.19 -6.20 16.79
N LEU A 63 -2.35 -5.79 16.29
CA LEU A 63 -3.30 -6.68 15.61
C LEU A 63 -2.72 -7.21 14.30
N ALA A 64 -2.09 -6.35 13.49
CA ALA A 64 -1.52 -6.71 12.19
C ALA A 64 -0.22 -7.52 12.35
N GLN A 65 0.68 -7.11 13.25
CA GLN A 65 1.95 -7.81 13.48
C GLN A 65 1.74 -9.24 14.04
N LYS A 66 0.67 -9.51 14.82
CA LYS A 66 0.29 -10.88 15.20
C LYS A 66 -0.11 -11.77 14.02
N ARG A 67 -0.28 -11.20 12.84
CA ARG A 67 -0.62 -11.88 11.58
C ARG A 67 0.52 -11.88 10.58
N ASP A 68 1.74 -11.60 11.03
CA ASP A 68 2.94 -11.45 10.19
C ASP A 68 2.77 -10.37 9.09
N CYS A 69 1.92 -9.36 9.35
CA CYS A 69 1.66 -8.25 8.47
C CYS A 69 2.46 -7.03 8.95
N ALA A 70 3.34 -6.50 8.08
CA ALA A 70 4.11 -5.29 8.39
C ALA A 70 3.19 -4.07 8.48
N VAL A 71 3.50 -3.13 9.39
CA VAL A 71 2.69 -1.93 9.59
C VAL A 71 3.50 -0.68 9.33
N LEU A 72 2.96 0.18 8.46
CA LEU A 72 3.54 1.47 8.13
C LEU A 72 2.58 2.59 8.55
N LEU A 73 3.10 3.69 9.08
CA LEU A 73 2.31 4.89 9.33
C LEU A 73 2.49 5.89 8.18
N ALA A 74 1.41 6.53 7.77
CA ALA A 74 1.52 7.60 6.80
C ALA A 74 2.19 8.83 7.43
N ASP A 75 3.27 9.31 6.82
CA ASP A 75 3.97 10.57 7.08
C ASP A 75 4.51 10.80 8.50
N ASP A 76 4.51 9.79 9.37
CA ASP A 76 4.93 9.97 10.77
C ASP A 76 5.93 8.88 11.22
N ALA A 77 7.18 9.06 10.83
CA ALA A 77 8.28 8.15 11.17
C ALA A 77 8.58 8.12 12.67
N ALA A 78 8.42 9.26 13.37
CA ALA A 78 8.69 9.36 14.80
C ALA A 78 7.66 8.57 15.61
N THR A 79 6.37 8.74 15.32
CA THR A 79 5.31 7.94 15.95
C THR A 79 5.45 6.47 15.57
N ALA A 80 5.73 6.13 14.30
CA ALA A 80 5.96 4.75 13.86
C ALA A 80 7.01 4.05 14.73
N ARG A 81 8.18 4.68 14.88
CA ARG A 81 9.25 4.18 15.76
C ARG A 81 8.80 4.08 17.23
N GLY A 82 8.08 5.09 17.72
CA GLY A 82 7.64 5.17 19.13
C GLY A 82 6.63 4.07 19.52
N ILE A 83 5.83 3.57 18.58
CA ILE A 83 4.83 2.52 18.83
C ILE A 83 5.25 1.13 18.32
N GLY A 84 6.44 1.03 17.71
CA GLY A 84 6.97 -0.24 17.21
C GLY A 84 6.37 -0.68 15.88
N ALA A 85 5.88 0.24 15.04
CA ALA A 85 5.54 -0.06 13.66
C ALA A 85 6.80 -0.33 12.83
N ASP A 86 6.64 -1.01 11.70
CA ASP A 86 7.75 -1.50 10.87
C ASP A 86 8.32 -0.41 9.96
N GLY A 87 7.61 0.70 9.78
CA GLY A 87 8.07 1.78 8.94
C GLY A 87 7.07 2.90 8.68
N VAL A 88 7.29 3.60 7.58
CA VAL A 88 6.50 4.75 7.15
C VAL A 88 6.18 4.66 5.66
N HIS A 89 5.01 5.16 5.29
CA HIS A 89 4.63 5.47 3.92
C HIS A 89 4.56 6.99 3.77
N LEU A 90 5.41 7.57 2.92
CA LEU A 90 5.45 9.01 2.67
C LEU A 90 4.53 9.35 1.51
N THR A 91 3.53 10.19 1.77
CA THR A 91 2.60 10.66 0.74
C THR A 91 3.26 11.70 -0.16
N SER A 92 2.80 11.76 -1.42
CA SER A 92 3.31 12.69 -2.42
C SER A 92 3.21 14.14 -1.96
N ARG A 93 4.33 14.86 -2.06
CA ARG A 93 4.47 16.28 -1.68
C ARG A 93 5.66 16.92 -2.39
N GLU A 94 5.72 18.25 -2.39
CA GLU A 94 6.78 19.01 -3.07
C GLU A 94 8.19 18.72 -2.48
N ASP A 95 8.29 18.50 -1.19
CA ASP A 95 9.55 18.24 -0.47
C ASP A 95 9.79 16.76 -0.15
N ILE A 96 9.27 15.83 -0.97
CA ILE A 96 9.27 14.38 -0.71
C ILE A 96 10.69 13.81 -0.51
N GLU A 97 11.69 14.29 -1.23
CA GLU A 97 13.09 13.84 -1.08
C GLU A 97 13.65 14.21 0.30
N THR A 98 13.34 15.42 0.78
CA THR A 98 13.71 15.85 2.15
C THR A 98 12.99 15.01 3.19
N ALA A 99 11.68 14.78 3.01
CA ALA A 99 10.90 13.93 3.91
C ALA A 99 11.44 12.50 3.95
N TYR A 100 11.85 11.94 2.79
CA TYR A 100 12.51 10.63 2.72
C TYR A 100 13.81 10.60 3.52
N GLY A 101 14.68 11.58 3.36
CA GLY A 101 15.95 11.67 4.11
C GLY A 101 15.73 11.70 5.63
N ILE A 102 14.75 12.47 6.09
CA ILE A 102 14.38 12.54 7.52
C ILE A 102 13.84 11.18 8.00
N ALA A 103 12.89 10.58 7.29
CA ALA A 103 12.29 9.31 7.67
C ALA A 103 13.34 8.18 7.70
N ARG A 104 14.21 8.11 6.70
CA ARG A 104 15.31 7.13 6.66
C ARG A 104 16.29 7.31 7.81
N SER A 105 16.60 8.54 8.17
CA SER A 105 17.46 8.85 9.34
C SER A 105 16.81 8.42 10.65
N GLU A 106 15.51 8.63 10.80
CA GLU A 106 14.73 8.29 12.00
C GLU A 106 14.57 6.78 12.20
N LEU A 107 14.24 6.06 11.13
CA LEU A 107 13.96 4.62 11.18
C LEU A 107 15.22 3.76 11.00
N GLY A 108 16.28 4.33 10.45
CA GLY A 108 17.52 3.62 10.15
C GLY A 108 17.36 2.60 9.00
N PRO A 109 18.39 1.75 8.79
CA PRO A 109 18.46 0.89 7.61
C PRO A 109 17.51 -0.32 7.64
N ARG A 110 16.88 -0.60 8.77
CA ARG A 110 15.96 -1.74 8.93
C ARG A 110 14.48 -1.35 8.87
N GLY A 111 14.19 -0.05 9.04
CA GLY A 111 12.82 0.43 8.92
C GLY A 111 12.41 0.53 7.46
N ILE A 112 11.17 0.22 7.16
CA ILE A 112 10.60 0.34 5.82
C ILE A 112 10.26 1.81 5.56
N VAL A 113 10.77 2.37 4.46
CA VAL A 113 10.41 3.71 4.00
C VAL A 113 9.90 3.61 2.56
N GLY A 114 8.59 3.52 2.42
CA GLY A 114 7.93 3.59 1.13
C GLY A 114 7.58 5.03 0.76
N VAL A 115 7.52 5.33 -0.53
CA VAL A 115 7.29 6.69 -1.02
C VAL A 115 6.21 6.71 -2.10
N GLU A 116 5.36 7.70 -2.07
CA GLU A 116 4.38 7.96 -3.10
C GLU A 116 4.91 9.06 -4.05
N ALA A 117 5.18 8.68 -5.30
CA ALA A 117 5.65 9.60 -6.34
C ALA A 117 4.50 10.33 -7.07
N GLY A 118 3.25 10.04 -6.71
CA GLY A 118 2.09 10.58 -7.42
C GLY A 118 2.12 10.21 -8.89
N THR A 119 2.17 11.22 -9.78
CA THR A 119 2.31 11.06 -11.22
C THR A 119 3.70 11.45 -11.75
N SER A 120 4.64 11.78 -10.86
CA SER A 120 5.97 12.26 -11.22
C SER A 120 6.95 11.12 -11.46
N ARG A 121 7.33 10.91 -12.72
CA ARG A 121 8.41 9.98 -13.08
C ARG A 121 9.77 10.42 -12.51
N HIS A 122 9.99 11.74 -12.41
CA HIS A 122 11.22 12.29 -11.87
C HIS A 122 11.37 11.90 -10.39
N ASP A 123 10.35 12.16 -9.57
CA ASP A 123 10.38 11.83 -8.14
C ASP A 123 10.49 10.32 -7.92
N ALA A 124 9.78 9.52 -8.74
CA ALA A 124 9.89 8.07 -8.68
C ALA A 124 11.35 7.61 -8.88
N MET A 125 12.04 8.14 -9.89
CA MET A 125 13.46 7.80 -10.16
C MET A 125 14.37 8.27 -9.04
N SER A 126 14.29 9.55 -8.64
CA SER A 126 15.12 10.10 -7.56
C SER A 126 14.98 9.31 -6.26
N LEU A 127 13.75 8.97 -5.87
CA LEU A 127 13.48 8.24 -4.63
C LEU A 127 13.89 6.77 -4.72
N GLY A 128 13.71 6.13 -5.88
CA GLY A 128 14.20 4.78 -6.13
C GLY A 128 15.73 4.69 -6.06
N GLU A 129 16.44 5.66 -6.66
CA GLU A 129 17.91 5.76 -6.58
C GLU A 129 18.41 6.10 -5.16
N ALA A 130 17.63 6.87 -4.40
CA ALA A 130 17.92 7.16 -3.00
C ALA A 130 17.75 5.94 -2.07
N GLY A 131 17.15 4.85 -2.55
CA GLY A 131 17.00 3.59 -1.82
C GLY A 131 15.68 3.46 -1.07
N ALA A 132 14.57 4.00 -1.61
CA ALA A 132 13.24 3.71 -1.13
C ALA A 132 12.93 2.21 -1.23
N ASP A 133 12.25 1.66 -0.22
CA ASP A 133 11.93 0.23 -0.19
C ASP A 133 10.85 -0.15 -1.20
N TYR A 134 10.03 0.80 -1.61
CA TYR A 134 9.10 0.72 -2.73
C TYR A 134 8.70 2.12 -3.22
N VAL A 135 8.22 2.19 -4.46
CA VAL A 135 7.62 3.40 -5.03
C VAL A 135 6.14 3.14 -5.29
N ALA A 136 5.30 4.02 -4.77
CA ALA A 136 3.85 3.93 -4.92
C ALA A 136 3.35 4.97 -5.94
N PHE A 137 2.39 4.53 -6.75
CA PHE A 137 1.68 5.35 -7.72
C PHE A 137 0.21 5.36 -7.35
N THR A 138 -0.38 6.55 -7.27
CA THR A 138 -1.77 6.76 -6.87
C THR A 138 -2.58 7.23 -8.07
N ALA A 139 -3.75 6.63 -8.30
CA ALA A 139 -4.76 7.24 -9.15
C ALA A 139 -5.36 8.46 -8.41
N GLY A 140 -5.71 9.51 -9.14
CA GLY A 140 -6.28 10.73 -8.57
C GLY A 140 -7.64 10.48 -7.90
N THR A 141 -8.73 10.73 -8.61
CA THR A 141 -10.11 10.59 -8.08
C THR A 141 -10.69 9.19 -8.22
N GLY A 142 -10.01 8.31 -8.95
CA GLY A 142 -10.41 6.91 -9.14
C GLY A 142 -11.36 6.70 -10.32
N ASP A 143 -11.43 7.63 -11.27
CA ASP A 143 -12.10 7.42 -12.56
C ASP A 143 -11.22 6.61 -13.55
N GLU A 144 -11.78 6.25 -14.71
CA GLU A 144 -11.05 5.45 -15.70
C GLU A 144 -9.80 6.15 -16.24
N THR A 145 -9.81 7.48 -16.36
CA THR A 145 -8.66 8.26 -16.84
C THR A 145 -7.51 8.20 -15.84
N ASP A 146 -7.83 8.26 -14.56
CA ASP A 146 -6.85 8.12 -13.48
C ASP A 146 -6.28 6.70 -13.43
N LEU A 147 -7.11 5.68 -13.67
CA LEU A 147 -6.67 4.29 -13.75
C LEU A 147 -5.72 4.06 -14.92
N ASP A 148 -5.99 4.65 -16.10
CA ASP A 148 -5.10 4.57 -17.25
C ASP A 148 -3.73 5.18 -16.93
N ALA A 149 -3.71 6.38 -16.36
CA ALA A 149 -2.48 7.07 -15.97
C ALA A 149 -1.68 6.27 -14.92
N GLN A 150 -2.34 5.70 -13.92
CA GLN A 150 -1.71 4.85 -12.90
C GLN A 150 -1.13 3.58 -13.53
N SER A 151 -1.90 2.93 -14.43
CA SER A 151 -1.47 1.73 -15.14
C SER A 151 -0.23 1.96 -15.99
N ASP A 152 -0.18 3.08 -16.73
CA ASP A 152 0.97 3.47 -17.56
C ASP A 152 2.23 3.73 -16.73
N LEU A 153 2.09 4.35 -15.56
CA LEU A 153 3.22 4.59 -14.66
C LEU A 153 3.75 3.30 -14.05
N ILE A 154 2.87 2.40 -13.63
CA ILE A 154 3.25 1.09 -13.09
C ILE A 154 3.94 0.25 -14.16
N ALA A 155 3.38 0.16 -15.37
CA ALA A 155 3.97 -0.58 -16.48
C ALA A 155 5.37 -0.05 -16.81
N TRP A 156 5.49 1.28 -16.97
CA TRP A 156 6.78 1.93 -17.20
C TRP A 156 7.81 1.62 -16.11
N TRP A 157 7.41 1.70 -14.82
CA TRP A 157 8.30 1.44 -13.69
C TRP A 157 8.74 -0.03 -13.64
N SER A 158 7.79 -0.94 -13.76
CA SER A 158 8.03 -2.38 -13.66
C SER A 158 8.93 -2.95 -14.73
N GLU A 159 9.03 -2.28 -15.89
CA GLU A 159 9.92 -2.67 -16.98
C GLU A 159 11.37 -2.19 -16.77
N LEU A 160 11.56 -1.07 -16.08
CA LEU A 160 12.85 -0.39 -16.01
C LEU A 160 13.55 -0.49 -14.65
N PHE A 161 12.81 -0.71 -13.58
CA PHE A 161 13.32 -0.64 -12.21
C PHE A 161 13.09 -1.93 -11.43
N VAL A 162 14.00 -2.20 -10.50
CA VAL A 162 13.92 -3.38 -9.61
C VAL A 162 13.27 -3.05 -8.25
N VAL A 163 13.14 -1.76 -7.93
CA VAL A 163 12.44 -1.31 -6.73
C VAL A 163 10.95 -1.59 -6.92
N PRO A 164 10.28 -2.25 -5.96
CA PRO A 164 8.90 -2.67 -6.10
C PRO A 164 7.93 -1.52 -6.43
N ALA A 165 7.00 -1.76 -7.36
CA ALA A 165 5.90 -0.87 -7.70
C ALA A 165 4.66 -1.18 -6.87
N VAL A 166 4.06 -0.16 -6.26
CA VAL A 166 2.81 -0.28 -5.51
C VAL A 166 1.70 0.53 -6.18
N ALA A 167 0.60 -0.11 -6.56
CA ALA A 167 -0.64 0.59 -6.87
C ALA A 167 -1.29 0.99 -5.55
N PHE A 168 -1.30 2.29 -5.22
CA PHE A 168 -1.66 2.74 -3.88
C PHE A 168 -3.09 3.32 -3.81
N ALA A 169 -3.74 3.08 -2.68
CA ALA A 169 -5.07 3.57 -2.33
C ALA A 169 -6.18 3.20 -3.33
N VAL A 170 -6.06 2.02 -3.93
CA VAL A 170 -7.05 1.51 -4.90
C VAL A 170 -8.41 1.36 -4.21
N GLY A 171 -9.43 2.03 -4.74
CA GLY A 171 -10.81 1.98 -4.22
C GLY A 171 -11.60 0.80 -4.81
N PRO A 172 -11.87 0.80 -6.11
CA PRO A 172 -12.66 -0.24 -6.76
C PRO A 172 -11.89 -1.56 -6.89
N VAL A 173 -12.50 -2.67 -6.47
CA VAL A 173 -11.89 -4.01 -6.58
C VAL A 173 -11.70 -4.43 -8.03
N GLU A 174 -12.54 -3.96 -8.94
CA GLU A 174 -12.45 -4.21 -10.39
C GLU A 174 -11.16 -3.66 -11.04
N HIS A 175 -10.48 -2.72 -10.40
CA HIS A 175 -9.20 -2.19 -10.88
C HIS A 175 -8.01 -3.11 -10.55
N VAL A 176 -8.18 -4.03 -9.60
CA VAL A 176 -7.09 -4.86 -9.06
C VAL A 176 -6.44 -5.72 -10.15
N ALA A 177 -7.26 -6.40 -10.96
CA ALA A 177 -6.77 -7.27 -12.04
C ALA A 177 -5.88 -6.48 -13.02
N ARG A 178 -6.39 -5.36 -13.52
CA ARG A 178 -5.66 -4.51 -14.47
C ARG A 178 -4.34 -3.99 -13.92
N LEU A 179 -4.32 -3.56 -12.65
CA LEU A 179 -3.09 -3.04 -12.02
C LEU A 179 -2.05 -4.15 -11.80
N ALA A 180 -2.50 -5.37 -11.51
CA ALA A 180 -1.63 -6.54 -11.46
C ALA A 180 -1.05 -6.86 -12.85
N GLU A 181 -1.87 -6.84 -13.92
CA GLU A 181 -1.45 -7.01 -15.33
C GLU A 181 -0.38 -6.02 -15.75
N CYS A 182 -0.52 -4.77 -15.33
CA CYS A 182 0.47 -3.72 -15.60
C CYS A 182 1.79 -3.91 -14.86
N GLY A 183 1.88 -4.90 -13.98
CA GLY A 183 3.12 -5.25 -13.31
C GLY A 183 3.30 -4.64 -11.94
N ALA A 184 2.26 -4.23 -11.24
CA ALA A 184 2.34 -3.89 -9.82
C ALA A 184 2.86 -5.10 -9.02
N ASP A 185 3.82 -4.89 -8.13
CA ASP A 185 4.28 -5.91 -7.19
C ASP A 185 3.36 -6.01 -5.99
N PHE A 186 2.74 -4.87 -5.63
CA PHE A 186 1.77 -4.78 -4.55
C PHE A 186 0.58 -3.90 -4.96
N ILE A 187 -0.60 -4.27 -4.44
CA ILE A 187 -1.83 -3.47 -4.61
C ILE A 187 -2.37 -3.15 -3.22
N ALA A 188 -2.35 -1.87 -2.87
CA ALA A 188 -2.79 -1.37 -1.58
C ALA A 188 -4.25 -0.90 -1.67
N LEU A 189 -5.15 -1.71 -1.11
CA LEU A 189 -6.59 -1.47 -1.11
C LEU A 189 -7.02 -0.70 0.13
N ARG A 190 -7.85 0.30 -0.04
CA ARG A 190 -8.44 1.03 1.07
C ARG A 190 -9.55 0.20 1.72
N VAL A 191 -9.40 -0.10 3.00
CA VAL A 191 -10.43 -0.81 3.79
C VAL A 191 -11.68 0.07 3.89
N PRO A 192 -12.85 -0.41 3.43
CA PRO A 192 -14.08 0.36 3.50
C PRO A 192 -14.51 0.63 4.94
N THR A 193 -14.94 1.87 5.21
CA THR A 193 -15.52 2.26 6.50
C THR A 193 -17.03 2.06 6.50
N GLY A 194 -17.64 1.91 7.68
CA GLY A 194 -19.09 1.81 7.84
C GLY A 194 -19.71 0.50 7.35
N GLN A 195 -18.91 -0.51 7.10
CA GLN A 195 -19.34 -1.84 6.67
C GLN A 195 -19.37 -2.83 7.85
N SER A 196 -20.15 -3.91 7.72
CA SER A 196 -20.09 -5.01 8.68
C SER A 196 -18.89 -5.93 8.40
N PRO A 197 -18.40 -6.71 9.40
CA PRO A 197 -17.31 -7.67 9.17
C PRO A 197 -17.61 -8.67 8.04
N ALA A 198 -18.85 -9.13 7.89
CA ALA A 198 -19.24 -10.02 6.80
C ALA A 198 -19.15 -9.37 5.41
N ALA A 199 -19.51 -8.09 5.31
CA ALA A 199 -19.35 -7.33 4.05
C ALA A 199 -17.86 -7.11 3.71
N ILE A 200 -17.02 -6.92 4.72
CA ILE A 200 -15.57 -6.81 4.54
C ILE A 200 -14.96 -8.13 4.06
N GLU A 201 -15.40 -9.27 4.60
CA GLU A 201 -14.94 -10.57 4.10
C GLU A 201 -15.33 -10.82 2.64
N GLU A 202 -16.52 -10.40 2.22
CA GLU A 202 -16.97 -10.49 0.82
C GLU A 202 -16.12 -9.61 -0.10
N TRP A 203 -15.93 -8.35 0.29
CA TRP A 203 -15.06 -7.40 -0.41
C TRP A 203 -13.62 -7.95 -0.53
N ALA A 204 -13.05 -8.46 0.54
CA ALA A 204 -11.71 -9.02 0.58
C ALA A 204 -11.58 -10.26 -0.33
N ARG A 205 -12.57 -11.16 -0.31
CA ARG A 205 -12.60 -12.33 -1.22
C ARG A 205 -12.64 -11.92 -2.68
N SER A 206 -13.40 -10.88 -3.02
CA SER A 206 -13.44 -10.33 -4.38
C SER A 206 -12.08 -9.77 -4.81
N ALA A 207 -11.38 -9.07 -3.93
CA ALA A 207 -10.03 -8.56 -4.21
C ALA A 207 -9.00 -9.68 -4.42
N VAL A 208 -9.02 -10.71 -3.58
CA VAL A 208 -8.15 -11.88 -3.73
C VAL A 208 -8.43 -12.63 -5.04
N ALA A 209 -9.71 -12.76 -5.41
CA ALA A 209 -10.10 -13.40 -6.68
C ALA A 209 -9.58 -12.61 -7.89
N ALA A 210 -9.66 -11.26 -7.84
CA ALA A 210 -9.20 -10.41 -8.92
C ALA A 210 -7.68 -10.52 -9.17
N VAL A 211 -6.86 -10.67 -8.12
CA VAL A 211 -5.41 -10.91 -8.29
C VAL A 211 -5.11 -12.30 -8.87
N ARG A 212 -5.93 -13.32 -8.55
CA ARG A 212 -5.66 -14.72 -8.95
C ARG A 212 -6.06 -15.06 -10.37
N ILE A 213 -6.99 -14.34 -10.97
CA ILE A 213 -7.50 -14.63 -12.34
C ILE A 213 -6.37 -14.67 -13.36
N GLU A 214 -5.24 -13.99 -13.12
CA GLU A 214 -4.10 -13.93 -14.01
C GLU A 214 -3.13 -15.10 -13.87
N ALA A 215 -2.97 -15.66 -12.68
CA ALA A 215 -2.06 -16.79 -12.49
C ALA A 215 -2.50 -18.03 -13.29
N ASP A 216 -3.82 -18.15 -13.59
CA ASP A 216 -4.40 -19.28 -14.32
C ASP A 216 -4.57 -19.01 -15.84
N ALA A 217 -4.45 -17.76 -16.31
CA ALA A 217 -4.64 -17.38 -17.72
C ALA A 217 -3.34 -17.38 -18.56
N ALA A 218 -2.20 -17.60 -17.95
CA ALA A 218 -0.86 -17.63 -18.57
C ALA A 218 -0.28 -19.05 -18.58
#